data_a9e5f0642f00a4520ae57168f04fd217
#
_entry.id   a9e5f0642f00a4520ae57168f04fd217
#
_cell.length_a   1.000
_cell.length_b   1.000
_cell.length_c   1.000
_cell.angle_alpha   90.00
_cell.angle_beta   90.00
_cell.angle_gamma   90.00
#
_symmetry.space_group_name_H-M   'P 1'
#
loop_
_entity.id
_entity.type
_entity.pdbx_description
1 polymer ?
#
loop_
_entity_poly.entity_id
_entity_poly.type
_entity_poly.pdbx_seq_one_letter_code
_entity_poly.pdbx_strand_id
1 'polypeptide(L)'
;PIYDLTWRYTLTGHLLWGGGTAWSRIMFPAFNEYIRSRRPIAVVATHITAANVAVGARVITGIDYPVICVPTDYEVEGWWPHMDTDLFCVANEFMAETLRPRKVLETKIRITGIPIRAGFDTDYDREEELAKFNLPTDKTVVLVMAGASLPQPYVRFRAEMDRTLPFLRSFEDMHFVFLPGKDTEYATRLKTLFDAMKLENVTVLDY
;
A
#
# COMPACT_ATOMS: atom_id res chain seq x y z
N PRO A 1 -16.56 -13.48 2.44
CA PRO A 1 -17.00 -12.40 1.58
C PRO A 1 -16.35 -12.49 0.21
N ILE A 2 -16.96 -11.86 -0.81
CA ILE A 2 -16.52 -11.90 -2.22
C ILE A 2 -15.03 -11.55 -2.37
N TYR A 3 -14.53 -10.62 -1.59
CA TYR A 3 -13.12 -10.19 -1.59
C TYR A 3 -12.15 -11.36 -1.30
N ASP A 4 -12.40 -12.15 -0.26
CA ASP A 4 -11.53 -13.29 0.10
C ASP A 4 -11.54 -14.38 -0.97
N LEU A 5 -12.70 -14.58 -1.62
CA LEU A 5 -12.86 -15.57 -2.67
C LEU A 5 -12.06 -15.17 -3.94
N THR A 6 -12.08 -13.90 -4.27
CA THR A 6 -11.37 -13.36 -5.43
C THR A 6 -9.88 -13.21 -5.19
N TRP A 7 -9.48 -12.98 -3.93
CA TRP A 7 -8.08 -12.94 -3.51
C TRP A 7 -7.39 -14.30 -3.66
N ARG A 8 -8.06 -15.35 -3.24
CA ARG A 8 -7.49 -16.70 -3.18
C ARG A 8 -7.58 -17.49 -4.48
N TYR A 9 -8.61 -17.27 -5.31
CA TYR A 9 -8.87 -18.10 -6.47
C TYR A 9 -8.66 -17.38 -7.78
N THR A 10 -7.64 -17.79 -8.53
CA THR A 10 -7.29 -17.27 -9.86
C THR A 10 -8.44 -17.39 -10.86
N LEU A 11 -9.27 -18.44 -10.74
CA LEU A 11 -10.41 -18.67 -11.64
C LEU A 11 -11.50 -17.59 -11.52
N THR A 12 -11.79 -17.14 -10.30
CA THR A 12 -12.74 -16.03 -10.08
C THR A 12 -12.20 -14.70 -10.57
N GLY A 13 -10.89 -14.50 -10.46
CA GLY A 13 -10.18 -13.37 -11.09
C GLY A 13 -10.36 -13.39 -12.60
N HIS A 14 -10.10 -14.53 -13.27
CA HIS A 14 -10.24 -14.65 -14.73
C HIS A 14 -11.69 -14.51 -15.24
N LEU A 15 -12.68 -15.01 -14.51
CA LEU A 15 -14.09 -14.84 -14.87
C LEU A 15 -14.53 -13.36 -14.77
N LEU A 16 -14.05 -12.64 -13.77
CA LEU A 16 -14.28 -11.21 -13.62
C LEU A 16 -13.44 -10.40 -14.62
N TRP A 17 -12.25 -10.88 -14.98
CA TRP A 17 -11.32 -10.24 -15.92
C TRP A 17 -11.55 -10.59 -17.38
N GLY A 18 -12.23 -11.69 -17.71
CA GLY A 18 -12.76 -11.86 -19.06
C GLY A 18 -13.66 -10.68 -19.45
N GLY A 19 -14.23 -9.98 -18.45
CA GLY A 19 -14.82 -8.65 -18.57
C GLY A 19 -13.83 -7.48 -18.52
N GLY A 20 -12.55 -7.68 -18.21
CA GLY A 20 -11.57 -6.60 -17.95
C GLY A 20 -11.39 -5.65 -19.12
N THR A 21 -11.37 -6.16 -20.35
CA THR A 21 -11.31 -5.33 -21.55
C THR A 21 -12.61 -4.51 -21.71
N ALA A 22 -13.78 -5.15 -21.51
CA ALA A 22 -15.07 -4.46 -21.57
C ALA A 22 -15.17 -3.43 -20.43
N TRP A 23 -14.74 -3.80 -19.23
CA TRP A 23 -14.74 -2.91 -18.08
C TRP A 23 -13.80 -1.70 -18.29
N SER A 24 -12.58 -1.90 -18.78
CA SER A 24 -11.66 -0.82 -19.14
C SER A 24 -12.25 0.10 -20.20
N ARG A 25 -12.96 -0.44 -21.19
CA ARG A 25 -13.60 0.35 -22.23
C ARG A 25 -14.70 1.25 -21.69
N ILE A 26 -15.50 0.75 -20.76
CA ILE A 26 -16.67 1.46 -20.20
C ILE A 26 -16.22 2.46 -19.11
N MET A 27 -15.38 2.01 -18.20
CA MET A 27 -15.03 2.78 -17.00
C MET A 27 -13.88 3.76 -17.20
N PHE A 28 -12.98 3.51 -18.18
CA PHE A 28 -11.77 4.31 -18.38
C PHE A 28 -11.57 4.79 -19.83
N PRO A 29 -12.59 5.36 -20.48
CA PRO A 29 -12.46 5.81 -21.87
C PRO A 29 -11.42 6.92 -22.03
N ALA A 30 -11.29 7.81 -21.03
CA ALA A 30 -10.28 8.86 -21.03
C ALA A 30 -8.84 8.31 -21.00
N PHE A 31 -8.61 7.19 -20.29
CA PHE A 31 -7.30 6.54 -20.29
C PHE A 31 -6.98 5.92 -21.65
N ASN A 32 -7.95 5.27 -22.29
CA ASN A 32 -7.77 4.72 -23.63
C ASN A 32 -7.42 5.82 -24.65
N GLU A 33 -8.06 6.99 -24.54
CA GLU A 33 -7.72 8.15 -25.39
C GLU A 33 -6.34 8.72 -25.08
N TYR A 34 -5.97 8.76 -23.80
CA TYR A 34 -4.62 9.13 -23.38
C TYR A 34 -3.56 8.22 -24.00
N ILE A 35 -3.77 6.90 -23.98
CA ILE A 35 -2.87 5.93 -24.62
C ILE A 35 -2.77 6.18 -26.13
N ARG A 36 -3.89 6.45 -26.82
CA ARG A 36 -3.88 6.76 -28.25
C ARG A 36 -3.07 8.00 -28.57
N SER A 37 -3.24 9.04 -27.77
CA SER A 37 -2.61 10.36 -28.02
C SER A 37 -1.12 10.35 -27.65
N ARG A 38 -0.76 9.69 -26.55
CA ARG A 38 0.62 9.72 -26.01
C ARG A 38 1.52 8.62 -26.54
N ARG A 39 0.94 7.48 -26.95
CA ARG A 39 1.68 6.31 -27.43
C ARG A 39 2.89 5.98 -26.54
N PRO A 40 2.65 5.63 -25.25
CA PRO A 40 3.73 5.40 -24.31
C PRO A 40 4.60 4.24 -24.77
N ILE A 41 5.90 4.30 -24.48
CA ILE A 41 6.86 3.22 -24.75
C ILE A 41 6.74 2.08 -23.74
N ALA A 42 6.17 2.33 -22.57
CA ALA A 42 5.88 1.37 -21.50
C ALA A 42 4.86 1.97 -20.55
N VAL A 43 4.12 1.10 -19.82
CA VAL A 43 3.26 1.49 -18.71
C VAL A 43 3.72 0.79 -17.45
N VAL A 44 4.05 1.55 -16.41
CA VAL A 44 4.41 1.03 -15.09
C VAL A 44 3.21 1.20 -14.17
N ALA A 45 2.71 0.10 -13.63
CA ALA A 45 1.53 0.07 -12.77
C ALA A 45 1.91 -0.36 -11.34
N THR A 46 1.71 0.53 -10.38
CA THR A 46 1.95 0.27 -8.95
C THR A 46 0.67 -0.11 -8.19
N HIS A 47 -0.43 -0.28 -8.90
CA HIS A 47 -1.72 -0.66 -8.35
C HIS A 47 -2.44 -1.61 -9.28
N ILE A 48 -3.12 -2.59 -8.72
CA ILE A 48 -3.81 -3.66 -9.43
C ILE A 48 -4.82 -3.14 -10.47
N THR A 49 -5.61 -2.11 -10.12
CA THR A 49 -6.55 -1.49 -11.06
C THR A 49 -5.83 -0.86 -12.25
N ALA A 50 -4.73 -0.15 -11.99
CA ALA A 50 -3.95 0.49 -13.03
C ALA A 50 -3.34 -0.54 -14.00
N ALA A 51 -2.83 -1.66 -13.49
CA ALA A 51 -2.29 -2.75 -14.30
C ALA A 51 -3.35 -3.32 -15.26
N ASN A 52 -4.53 -3.58 -14.73
CA ASN A 52 -5.63 -4.14 -15.52
C ASN A 52 -6.18 -3.17 -16.55
N VAL A 53 -6.30 -1.90 -16.19
CA VAL A 53 -6.70 -0.84 -17.12
C VAL A 53 -5.66 -0.69 -18.23
N ALA A 54 -4.36 -0.79 -17.92
CA ALA A 54 -3.29 -0.73 -18.92
C ALA A 54 -3.34 -1.90 -19.90
N VAL A 55 -3.52 -3.14 -19.39
CA VAL A 55 -3.72 -4.32 -20.25
C VAL A 55 -4.97 -4.17 -21.13
N GLY A 56 -6.09 -3.75 -20.53
CA GLY A 56 -7.33 -3.51 -21.30
C GLY A 56 -7.18 -2.44 -22.36
N ALA A 57 -6.49 -1.35 -22.06
CA ALA A 57 -6.23 -0.26 -23.01
C ALA A 57 -5.34 -0.71 -24.16
N ARG A 58 -4.31 -1.55 -23.92
CA ARG A 58 -3.48 -2.15 -24.95
C ARG A 58 -4.32 -2.90 -26.00
N VAL A 59 -5.24 -3.74 -25.51
CA VAL A 59 -6.15 -4.49 -26.39
C VAL A 59 -7.13 -3.56 -27.13
N ILE A 60 -7.72 -2.59 -26.44
CA ILE A 60 -8.75 -1.70 -27.02
C ILE A 60 -8.14 -0.74 -28.05
N THR A 61 -6.94 -0.25 -27.82
CA THR A 61 -6.31 0.75 -28.67
C THR A 61 -5.50 0.14 -29.82
N GLY A 62 -5.12 -1.13 -29.70
CA GLY A 62 -4.21 -1.81 -30.63
C GLY A 62 -2.78 -1.26 -30.57
N ILE A 63 -2.44 -0.45 -29.55
CA ILE A 63 -1.10 0.08 -29.38
C ILE A 63 -0.31 -0.89 -28.51
N ASP A 64 0.80 -1.39 -29.05
CA ASP A 64 1.68 -2.29 -28.33
C ASP A 64 2.62 -1.51 -27.43
N TYR A 65 2.64 -1.87 -26.15
CA TYR A 65 3.56 -1.39 -25.12
C TYR A 65 3.66 -2.42 -24.00
N PRO A 66 4.82 -2.60 -23.38
CA PRO A 66 4.96 -3.46 -22.22
C PRO A 66 4.24 -2.88 -21.01
N VAL A 67 3.58 -3.77 -20.25
CA VAL A 67 2.98 -3.47 -18.95
C VAL A 67 3.87 -4.05 -17.86
N ILE A 68 4.42 -3.17 -17.03
CA ILE A 68 5.32 -3.51 -15.94
C ILE A 68 4.53 -3.33 -14.63
N CYS A 69 4.35 -4.40 -13.89
CA CYS A 69 3.65 -4.39 -12.60
C CYS A 69 4.64 -4.29 -11.44
N VAL A 70 4.37 -3.38 -10.52
CA VAL A 70 5.15 -3.16 -9.30
C VAL A 70 4.20 -3.29 -8.10
N PRO A 71 3.85 -4.52 -7.67
CA PRO A 71 3.01 -4.72 -6.49
C PRO A 71 3.70 -4.18 -5.23
N THR A 72 2.95 -3.47 -4.40
CA THR A 72 3.46 -2.83 -3.18
C THR A 72 2.95 -3.48 -1.90
N ASP A 73 2.23 -4.59 -2.02
CA ASP A 73 1.74 -5.43 -0.93
C ASP A 73 2.70 -6.57 -0.61
N TYR A 74 2.41 -7.37 0.43
CA TYR A 74 3.26 -8.51 0.82
C TYR A 74 3.13 -9.72 -0.10
N GLU A 75 2.04 -9.84 -0.86
CA GLU A 75 1.83 -10.88 -1.84
C GLU A 75 1.23 -10.30 -3.13
N VAL A 76 1.38 -11.01 -4.23
CA VAL A 76 0.76 -10.61 -5.50
C VAL A 76 -0.59 -11.30 -5.63
N GLU A 77 -1.64 -10.54 -5.43
CA GLU A 77 -3.01 -11.06 -5.38
C GLU A 77 -3.48 -11.60 -6.74
N GLY A 78 -4.55 -12.43 -6.68
CA GLY A 78 -5.15 -13.07 -7.85
C GLY A 78 -5.70 -12.12 -8.93
N TRP A 79 -5.92 -10.85 -8.58
CA TRP A 79 -6.49 -9.84 -9.48
C TRP A 79 -5.48 -9.13 -10.37
N TRP A 80 -4.18 -9.29 -10.14
CA TRP A 80 -3.17 -8.79 -11.04
C TRP A 80 -3.28 -9.52 -12.40
N PRO A 81 -3.04 -8.85 -13.54
CA PRO A 81 -3.14 -9.46 -14.88
C PRO A 81 -1.93 -10.34 -15.16
N HIS A 82 -1.81 -11.46 -14.44
CA HIS A 82 -0.62 -12.32 -14.41
C HIS A 82 -0.14 -12.77 -15.80
N MET A 83 -1.08 -13.16 -16.67
CA MET A 83 -0.73 -13.69 -17.99
C MET A 83 -0.40 -12.58 -19.00
N ASP A 84 -1.02 -11.42 -18.85
CA ASP A 84 -0.92 -10.30 -19.79
C ASP A 84 0.13 -9.26 -19.39
N THR A 85 0.75 -9.44 -18.21
CA THR A 85 1.86 -8.61 -17.75
C THR A 85 3.16 -9.05 -18.42
N ASP A 86 3.98 -8.08 -18.81
CA ASP A 86 5.27 -8.34 -19.45
C ASP A 86 6.39 -8.49 -18.43
N LEU A 87 6.29 -7.77 -17.29
CA LEU A 87 7.27 -7.83 -16.21
C LEU A 87 6.61 -7.55 -14.85
N PHE A 88 6.95 -8.36 -13.85
CA PHE A 88 6.69 -8.09 -12.45
C PHE A 88 7.99 -7.68 -11.75
N CYS A 89 7.99 -6.49 -11.15
CA CYS A 89 9.03 -6.03 -10.25
C CYS A 89 8.52 -6.16 -8.81
N VAL A 90 9.02 -7.15 -8.09
CA VAL A 90 8.53 -7.50 -6.75
C VAL A 90 9.52 -7.11 -5.65
N ALA A 91 9.02 -6.95 -4.43
CA ALA A 91 9.83 -6.47 -3.31
C ALA A 91 10.89 -7.49 -2.87
N ASN A 92 10.55 -8.78 -2.87
CA ASN A 92 11.40 -9.85 -2.32
C ASN A 92 11.04 -11.22 -2.92
N GLU A 93 11.80 -12.23 -2.53
CA GLU A 93 11.60 -13.62 -2.99
C GLU A 93 10.25 -14.20 -2.58
N PHE A 94 9.74 -13.87 -1.40
CA PHE A 94 8.42 -14.33 -0.97
C PHE A 94 7.33 -13.91 -1.95
N MET A 95 7.36 -12.67 -2.42
CA MET A 95 6.42 -12.19 -3.45
C MET A 95 6.62 -12.90 -4.79
N ALA A 96 7.87 -13.16 -5.20
CA ALA A 96 8.15 -13.93 -6.41
C ALA A 96 7.54 -15.34 -6.32
N GLU A 97 7.64 -16.01 -5.16
CA GLU A 97 7.03 -17.32 -4.91
C GLU A 97 5.50 -17.29 -5.06
N THR A 98 4.82 -16.20 -4.77
CA THR A 98 3.37 -16.09 -4.96
C THR A 98 2.94 -16.03 -6.44
N LEU A 99 3.86 -15.66 -7.33
CA LEU A 99 3.61 -15.58 -8.78
C LEU A 99 3.80 -16.91 -9.50
N ARG A 100 4.72 -17.75 -9.04
CA ARG A 100 5.06 -19.04 -9.69
C ARG A 100 3.84 -19.97 -9.83
N PRO A 101 3.03 -20.22 -8.79
CA PRO A 101 1.82 -21.03 -8.91
C PRO A 101 0.78 -20.45 -9.87
N ARG A 102 0.86 -19.16 -10.17
CA ARG A 102 -0.05 -18.44 -11.08
C ARG A 102 0.43 -18.46 -12.53
N LYS A 103 1.39 -19.33 -12.86
CA LYS A 103 1.94 -19.55 -14.21
C LYS A 103 2.65 -18.33 -14.80
N VAL A 104 3.11 -17.42 -13.97
CA VAL A 104 4.00 -16.34 -14.41
C VAL A 104 5.38 -16.94 -14.69
N LEU A 105 5.92 -16.69 -15.88
CA LEU A 105 7.23 -17.19 -16.25
C LEU A 105 8.31 -16.52 -15.41
N GLU A 106 9.33 -17.29 -15.01
CA GLU A 106 10.45 -16.78 -14.21
C GLU A 106 11.17 -15.62 -14.93
N THR A 107 11.22 -15.65 -16.26
CA THR A 107 11.79 -14.57 -17.07
C THR A 107 11.03 -13.24 -16.94
N LYS A 108 9.80 -13.28 -16.48
CA LYS A 108 8.94 -12.10 -16.24
C LYS A 108 8.96 -11.62 -14.79
N ILE A 109 9.80 -12.19 -13.93
CA ILE A 109 9.88 -11.80 -12.51
C ILE A 109 11.26 -11.19 -12.25
N ARG A 110 11.27 -10.05 -11.54
CA ARG A 110 12.50 -9.40 -11.06
C ARG A 110 12.29 -8.95 -9.61
N ILE A 111 13.25 -9.26 -8.77
CA ILE A 111 13.28 -8.76 -7.39
C ILE A 111 14.05 -7.44 -7.42
N THR A 112 13.31 -6.35 -7.25
CA THR A 112 13.84 -4.98 -7.38
C THR A 112 13.68 -4.14 -6.12
N GLY A 113 12.96 -4.64 -5.12
CA GLY A 113 12.45 -3.80 -4.05
C GLY A 113 11.20 -3.01 -4.49
N ILE A 114 10.64 -2.24 -3.56
CA ILE A 114 9.54 -1.30 -3.80
C ILE A 114 10.16 0.08 -4.05
N PRO A 115 9.69 0.84 -5.06
CA PRO A 115 10.13 2.22 -5.25
C PRO A 115 9.81 3.08 -4.03
N ILE A 116 10.81 3.70 -3.46
CA ILE A 116 10.71 4.60 -2.31
C ILE A 116 11.05 6.03 -2.72
N ARG A 117 10.59 7.01 -1.94
CA ARG A 117 11.03 8.40 -2.12
C ARG A 117 12.51 8.53 -1.73
N ALA A 118 13.23 9.40 -2.41
CA ALA A 118 14.66 9.65 -2.17
C ALA A 118 15.01 9.94 -0.68
N GLY A 119 14.08 10.57 0.04
CA GLY A 119 14.26 10.83 1.48
C GLY A 119 14.36 9.57 2.35
N PHE A 120 13.89 8.40 1.90
CA PHE A 120 14.03 7.15 2.65
C PHE A 120 15.35 6.42 2.41
N ASP A 121 16.15 6.88 1.45
CA ASP A 121 17.46 6.33 1.09
C ASP A 121 18.59 7.31 1.50
N THR A 122 18.33 8.14 2.47
CA THR A 122 19.28 9.15 2.98
C THR A 122 19.65 8.81 4.41
N ASP A 123 20.95 8.87 4.71
CA ASP A 123 21.41 8.78 6.09
C ASP A 123 21.01 10.04 6.84
N TYR A 124 20.29 9.87 7.92
CA TYR A 124 19.86 10.95 8.81
C TYR A 124 20.52 10.79 10.18
N ASP A 125 20.91 11.90 10.79
CA ASP A 125 21.24 11.90 12.19
C ASP A 125 19.95 11.72 13.00
N ARG A 126 19.90 10.61 13.75
CA ARG A 126 18.70 10.22 14.51
C ARG A 126 18.36 11.26 15.59
N GLU A 127 19.34 11.82 16.27
CA GLU A 127 19.11 12.76 17.36
C GLU A 127 18.59 14.09 16.81
N GLU A 128 19.17 14.58 15.71
CA GLU A 128 18.69 15.78 15.02
C GLU A 128 17.24 15.62 14.53
N GLU A 129 16.91 14.46 13.95
CA GLU A 129 15.55 14.21 13.46
C GLU A 129 14.53 14.11 14.61
N LEU A 130 14.86 13.41 15.69
CA LEU A 130 13.98 13.33 16.85
C LEU A 130 13.76 14.69 17.51
N ALA A 131 14.81 15.53 17.58
CA ALA A 131 14.72 16.87 18.13
C ALA A 131 13.72 17.77 17.38
N LYS A 132 13.59 17.62 16.06
CA LYS A 132 12.61 18.38 15.25
C LYS A 132 11.16 18.14 15.69
N PHE A 133 10.91 16.99 16.29
CA PHE A 133 9.57 16.60 16.77
C PHE A 133 9.46 16.63 18.29
N ASN A 134 10.47 17.14 18.99
CA ASN A 134 10.56 17.13 20.46
C ASN A 134 10.41 15.72 21.05
N LEU A 135 11.00 14.72 20.41
CA LEU A 135 10.97 13.33 20.85
C LEU A 135 12.24 12.97 21.64
N PRO A 136 12.15 12.05 22.62
CA PRO A 136 13.29 11.63 23.42
C PRO A 136 14.31 10.87 22.56
N THR A 137 15.59 11.12 22.79
CA THR A 137 16.71 10.48 22.10
C THR A 137 17.18 9.20 22.79
N ASP A 138 16.90 9.08 24.08
CA ASP A 138 17.29 7.99 24.98
C ASP A 138 16.30 6.81 25.01
N LYS A 139 15.16 6.93 24.30
CA LYS A 139 14.12 5.89 24.26
C LYS A 139 14.00 5.26 22.87
N THR A 140 13.48 4.03 22.83
CA THR A 140 13.02 3.41 21.59
C THR A 140 11.74 4.09 21.14
N VAL A 141 11.75 4.73 19.97
CA VAL A 141 10.59 5.40 19.40
C VAL A 141 9.77 4.40 18.57
N VAL A 142 8.51 4.22 18.95
CA VAL A 142 7.55 3.37 18.26
C VAL A 142 6.52 4.22 17.53
N LEU A 143 6.57 4.21 16.20
CA LEU A 143 5.61 4.94 15.38
C LEU A 143 4.32 4.12 15.19
N VAL A 144 3.20 4.69 15.61
CA VAL A 144 1.86 4.10 15.45
C VAL A 144 1.11 4.87 14.36
N MET A 145 1.01 4.26 13.18
CA MET A 145 0.36 4.86 12.03
C MET A 145 -1.03 4.27 11.83
N ALA A 146 -2.02 5.12 11.64
CA ALA A 146 -3.38 4.72 11.26
C ALA A 146 -3.59 4.90 9.77
N GLY A 147 -3.73 3.79 9.04
CA GLY A 147 -4.13 3.82 7.64
C GLY A 147 -5.64 4.03 7.51
N ALA A 148 -6.07 5.20 7.05
CA ALA A 148 -7.49 5.62 7.04
C ALA A 148 -8.25 5.26 5.75
N SER A 149 -7.68 4.46 4.84
CA SER A 149 -8.26 4.25 3.51
C SER A 149 -9.53 3.42 3.48
N LEU A 150 -9.77 2.58 4.50
CA LEU A 150 -10.94 1.71 4.59
C LEU A 150 -11.67 1.93 5.93
N PRO A 151 -12.95 2.38 5.92
CA PRO A 151 -13.67 2.74 7.15
C PRO A 151 -13.75 1.62 8.20
N GLN A 152 -14.06 0.40 7.79
CA GLN A 152 -14.28 -0.72 8.72
C GLN A 152 -12.99 -1.20 9.43
N PRO A 153 -11.88 -1.48 8.73
CA PRO A 153 -10.61 -1.80 9.38
C PRO A 153 -10.11 -0.68 10.27
N TYR A 154 -10.31 0.58 9.87
CA TYR A 154 -9.90 1.73 10.65
C TYR A 154 -10.67 1.87 11.96
N VAL A 155 -11.99 1.66 11.95
CA VAL A 155 -12.82 1.65 13.17
C VAL A 155 -12.35 0.56 14.15
N ARG A 156 -12.03 -0.63 13.65
CA ARG A 156 -11.48 -1.71 14.48
C ARG A 156 -10.10 -1.35 15.04
N PHE A 157 -9.23 -0.79 14.21
CA PHE A 157 -7.92 -0.31 14.66
C PHE A 157 -8.04 0.69 15.82
N ARG A 158 -8.90 1.71 15.69
CA ARG A 158 -9.15 2.68 16.77
C ARG A 158 -9.62 2.00 18.06
N ALA A 159 -10.58 1.08 17.95
CA ALA A 159 -11.11 0.37 19.10
C ALA A 159 -10.07 -0.50 19.82
N GLU A 160 -9.20 -1.18 19.06
CA GLU A 160 -8.11 -1.98 19.65
C GLU A 160 -7.04 -1.08 20.26
N MET A 161 -6.69 0.03 19.59
CA MET A 161 -5.76 1.02 20.15
C MET A 161 -6.29 1.58 21.48
N ASP A 162 -7.56 2.00 21.54
CA ASP A 162 -8.15 2.53 22.77
C ASP A 162 -8.04 1.52 23.96
N ARG A 163 -8.10 0.22 23.69
CA ARG A 163 -7.92 -0.84 24.69
C ARG A 163 -6.47 -1.00 25.14
N THR A 164 -5.52 -0.71 24.25
CA THR A 164 -4.07 -0.86 24.55
C THR A 164 -3.47 0.34 25.25
N LEU A 165 -4.08 1.54 25.12
CA LEU A 165 -3.54 2.78 25.69
C LEU A 165 -3.17 2.69 27.19
N PRO A 166 -3.98 2.06 28.09
CA PRO A 166 -3.63 1.97 29.51
C PRO A 166 -2.34 1.21 29.79
N PHE A 167 -1.95 0.32 28.87
CA PHE A 167 -0.76 -0.52 29.04
C PHE A 167 0.52 0.16 28.57
N LEU A 168 0.44 1.27 27.82
CA LEU A 168 1.62 1.95 27.26
C LEU A 168 2.56 2.44 28.36
N ARG A 169 2.05 2.81 29.53
CA ARG A 169 2.86 3.25 30.67
C ARG A 169 3.85 2.20 31.20
N SER A 170 3.59 0.90 30.94
CA SER A 170 4.49 -0.19 31.38
C SER A 170 5.75 -0.33 30.54
N PHE A 171 5.85 0.40 29.43
CA PHE A 171 7.01 0.41 28.54
C PHE A 171 7.84 1.67 28.79
N GLU A 172 8.60 1.68 29.89
CA GLU A 172 9.34 2.85 30.34
C GLU A 172 10.49 3.27 29.40
N ASP A 173 11.05 2.31 28.69
CA ASP A 173 12.13 2.45 27.70
C ASP A 173 11.64 2.79 26.28
N MET A 174 10.30 2.90 26.10
CA MET A 174 9.67 3.21 24.82
C MET A 174 8.94 4.54 24.84
N HIS A 175 8.89 5.20 23.69
CA HIS A 175 8.06 6.36 23.43
C HIS A 175 7.20 6.13 22.21
N PHE A 176 5.87 6.25 22.35
CA PHE A 176 4.92 5.95 21.28
C PHE A 176 4.49 7.24 20.59
N VAL A 177 4.71 7.30 19.29
CA VAL A 177 4.34 8.43 18.43
C VAL A 177 3.15 8.04 17.58
N PHE A 178 2.02 8.69 17.82
CA PHE A 178 0.78 8.44 17.10
C PHE A 178 0.64 9.42 15.94
N LEU A 179 0.42 8.87 14.74
CA LEU A 179 0.17 9.63 13.52
C LEU A 179 -1.21 9.24 12.95
N PRO A 180 -2.31 9.88 13.42
CA PRO A 180 -3.67 9.56 12.98
C PRO A 180 -3.97 9.98 11.53
N GLY A 181 -3.05 10.64 10.85
CA GLY A 181 -3.25 11.15 9.51
C GLY A 181 -4.28 12.29 9.47
N LYS A 182 -5.26 12.18 8.58
CA LYS A 182 -6.30 13.22 8.40
C LYS A 182 -7.46 13.14 9.43
N ASP A 183 -7.43 12.18 10.36
CA ASP A 183 -8.46 12.06 11.39
C ASP A 183 -8.17 12.98 12.58
N THR A 184 -8.50 14.24 12.43
CA THR A 184 -8.31 15.26 13.47
C THR A 184 -9.17 15.03 14.71
N GLU A 185 -10.33 14.39 14.56
CA GLU A 185 -11.18 14.01 15.68
C GLU A 185 -10.50 12.97 16.57
N TYR A 186 -9.94 11.93 15.93
CA TYR A 186 -9.21 10.90 16.68
C TYR A 186 -7.91 11.45 17.29
N ALA A 187 -7.20 12.33 16.58
CA ALA A 187 -6.03 13.02 17.14
C ALA A 187 -6.36 13.78 18.41
N THR A 188 -7.44 14.57 18.40
CA THR A 188 -7.93 15.33 19.58
C THR A 188 -8.33 14.39 20.72
N ARG A 189 -9.04 13.31 20.39
CA ARG A 189 -9.44 12.29 21.38
C ARG A 189 -8.22 11.64 22.03
N LEU A 190 -7.20 11.25 21.27
CA LEU A 190 -5.97 10.66 21.79
C LEU A 190 -5.28 11.61 22.76
N LYS A 191 -5.11 12.89 22.40
CA LYS A 191 -4.52 13.91 23.28
C LYS A 191 -5.28 13.98 24.61
N THR A 192 -6.60 14.06 24.57
CA THR A 192 -7.45 14.08 25.77
C THR A 192 -7.30 12.82 26.64
N LEU A 193 -7.23 11.64 26.03
CA LEU A 193 -7.06 10.37 26.74
C LEU A 193 -5.67 10.28 27.39
N PHE A 194 -4.63 10.70 26.70
CA PHE A 194 -3.26 10.68 27.20
C PHE A 194 -3.10 11.60 28.43
N ASP A 195 -3.69 12.79 28.36
CA ASP A 195 -3.71 13.74 29.49
C ASP A 195 -4.49 13.15 30.69
N ALA A 196 -5.68 12.60 30.44
CA ALA A 196 -6.51 12.00 31.49
C ALA A 196 -5.82 10.79 32.16
N MET A 197 -5.08 10.01 31.36
CA MET A 197 -4.33 8.85 31.85
C MET A 197 -2.95 9.22 32.39
N LYS A 198 -2.50 10.46 32.24
CA LYS A 198 -1.15 10.94 32.62
C LYS A 198 -0.06 10.07 31.98
N LEU A 199 -0.15 9.83 30.68
CA LEU A 199 0.85 9.09 29.93
C LEU A 199 1.94 10.07 29.48
N GLU A 200 3.18 9.87 29.93
CA GLU A 200 4.32 10.72 29.62
C GLU A 200 5.15 10.21 28.42
N ASN A 201 4.95 8.92 28.07
CA ASN A 201 5.70 8.26 26.99
C ASN A 201 4.90 8.18 25.69
N VAL A 202 4.09 9.19 25.40
CA VAL A 202 3.26 9.25 24.19
C VAL A 202 3.30 10.64 23.56
N THR A 203 3.22 10.70 22.23
CA THR A 203 3.10 11.95 21.47
C THR A 203 2.09 11.73 20.34
N VAL A 204 1.25 12.73 20.05
CA VAL A 204 0.40 12.75 18.85
C VAL A 204 0.95 13.81 17.92
N LEU A 205 1.38 13.40 16.74
CA LEU A 205 1.78 14.32 15.67
C LEU A 205 0.60 14.64 14.77
N ASP A 206 0.45 15.91 14.46
CA ASP A 206 -0.51 16.38 13.46
C ASP A 206 0.07 16.16 12.05
N TYR A 207 -0.83 15.86 11.08
CA TYR A 207 -0.45 15.57 9.68
C TYR A 207 -0.43 16.85 8.86
#